data_5348382450266fcfdcd9be552a248bd5
#
_entry.id   5348382450266fcfdcd9be552a248bd5
#
_cell.length_a   1.000
_cell.length_b   1.000
_cell.length_c   1.000
_cell.angle_alpha   90.00
_cell.angle_beta   90.00
_cell.angle_gamma   90.00
#
_symmetry.space_group_name_H-M   'P 1'
#
loop_
_entity.id
_entity.type
_entity.pdbx_description
1 polymer ?
#
loop_
_entity_poly.entity_id
_entity_poly.type
_entity_poly.pdbx_seq_one_letter_code
_entity_poly.pdbx_strand_id
1 'polypeptide(L)'
;MILIVGGRGAGKREFAQKTLGCAPEKTLPDLQDREPLPSLEELLGYEAVICDEVGCGVVPVEPAQRARREAVGRLCCRLAERAERVERIFCGLPMVLKD
;
A
#
# COMPACT_ATOMS: atom_id res chain seq x y z
N MET A 1 -11.68 4.15 -1.77
CA MET A 1 -10.22 3.99 -1.78
C MET A 1 -9.88 2.54 -2.08
N ILE A 2 -8.92 2.32 -2.95
CA ILE A 2 -8.42 1.00 -3.32
C ILE A 2 -7.02 0.85 -2.72
N LEU A 3 -6.79 -0.21 -1.97
CA LEU A 3 -5.46 -0.48 -1.42
C LEU A 3 -4.73 -1.48 -2.33
N ILE A 4 -3.54 -1.11 -2.76
CA ILE A 4 -2.71 -1.96 -3.64
C ILE A 4 -1.42 -2.26 -2.91
N VAL A 5 -1.17 -3.54 -2.68
CA VAL A 5 0.03 -4.02 -1.99
C VAL A 5 0.83 -4.96 -2.87
N GLY A 6 2.09 -5.13 -2.54
CA GLY A 6 2.96 -6.02 -3.30
C GLY A 6 4.42 -5.74 -3.00
N GLY A 7 5.29 -6.60 -3.48
CA GLY A 7 6.71 -6.43 -3.34
C GLY A 7 7.24 -5.24 -4.13
N ARG A 8 8.44 -4.80 -3.80
CA ARG A 8 9.11 -3.74 -4.53
C ARG A 8 9.31 -4.15 -5.99
N GLY A 9 8.95 -3.25 -6.92
CA GLY A 9 9.09 -3.53 -8.33
C GLY A 9 8.05 -4.47 -8.92
N ALA A 10 6.97 -4.76 -8.18
CA ALA A 10 5.93 -5.68 -8.65
C ALA A 10 4.97 -5.07 -9.68
N GLY A 11 5.08 -3.76 -9.98
CA GLY A 11 4.21 -3.09 -10.96
C GLY A 11 2.96 -2.46 -10.38
N LYS A 12 2.96 -2.15 -9.09
CA LYS A 12 1.78 -1.60 -8.39
C LYS A 12 1.29 -0.28 -8.97
N ARG A 13 2.20 0.66 -9.20
CA ARG A 13 1.85 1.98 -9.72
C ARG A 13 1.27 1.90 -11.13
N GLU A 14 1.90 1.12 -11.97
CA GLU A 14 1.44 0.91 -13.33
C GLU A 14 0.05 0.26 -13.35
N PHE A 15 -0.18 -0.70 -12.47
CA PHE A 15 -1.47 -1.34 -12.33
C PHE A 15 -2.56 -0.34 -11.96
N ALA A 16 -2.28 0.53 -10.97
CA ALA A 16 -3.24 1.54 -10.53
C ALA A 16 -3.62 2.48 -11.68
N GLN A 17 -2.64 2.95 -12.42
CA GLN A 17 -2.87 3.94 -13.47
C GLN A 17 -3.46 3.34 -14.74
N LYS A 18 -2.91 2.23 -15.22
CA LYS A 18 -3.30 1.65 -16.51
C LYS A 18 -4.49 0.71 -16.42
N THR A 19 -4.56 -0.10 -15.40
CA THR A 19 -5.63 -1.10 -15.27
C THR A 19 -6.84 -0.54 -14.53
N LEU A 20 -6.63 0.14 -13.41
CA LEU A 20 -7.73 0.68 -12.61
C LEU A 20 -8.11 2.11 -13.00
N GLY A 21 -7.29 2.77 -13.80
CA GLY A 21 -7.59 4.13 -14.25
C GLY A 21 -7.55 5.19 -13.16
N CYS A 22 -6.82 4.94 -12.07
CA CYS A 22 -6.71 5.92 -10.99
C CYS A 22 -5.90 7.12 -11.43
N ALA A 23 -6.38 8.33 -11.11
CA ALA A 23 -5.67 9.55 -11.44
C ALA A 23 -4.37 9.64 -10.63
N PRO A 24 -3.24 9.99 -11.27
CA PRO A 24 -1.96 10.09 -10.53
C PRO A 24 -2.02 11.03 -9.33
N GLU A 25 -2.72 12.16 -9.45
CA GLU A 25 -2.84 13.14 -8.36
C GLU A 25 -3.74 12.66 -7.21
N LYS A 26 -4.52 11.61 -7.44
CA LYS A 26 -5.38 10.99 -6.42
C LYS A 26 -4.86 9.63 -5.97
N THR A 27 -3.64 9.32 -6.32
CA THR A 27 -2.97 8.08 -5.95
C THR A 27 -1.80 8.41 -5.04
N LEU A 28 -1.76 7.80 -3.85
CA LEU A 28 -0.63 7.94 -2.94
C LEU A 28 0.33 6.78 -3.15
N PRO A 29 1.50 7.00 -3.76
CA PRO A 29 2.50 5.93 -3.92
C PRO A 29 3.37 5.81 -2.67
N ASP A 30 3.93 4.62 -2.48
CA ASP A 30 4.98 4.38 -1.50
C ASP A 30 4.62 4.81 -0.08
N LEU A 31 3.46 4.36 0.41
CA LEU A 31 3.00 4.67 1.77
C LEU A 31 4.07 4.36 2.83
N GLN A 32 4.80 3.27 2.64
CA GLN A 32 5.83 2.84 3.60
C GLN A 32 6.98 3.85 3.76
N ASP A 33 7.17 4.74 2.78
CA ASP A 33 8.25 5.74 2.80
C ASP A 33 7.78 7.11 3.27
N ARG A 34 6.51 7.27 3.62
CA ARG A 34 5.97 8.55 4.07
C ARG A 34 6.38 8.86 5.51
N GLU A 35 6.85 10.08 5.73
CA GLU A 35 7.34 10.54 7.03
C GLU A 35 6.79 11.93 7.34
N PRO A 36 5.90 12.11 8.36
CA PRO A 36 5.30 11.04 9.16
C PRO A 36 4.25 10.25 8.39
N LEU A 37 3.83 9.11 8.93
CA LEU A 37 2.76 8.33 8.30
C LEU A 37 1.46 9.12 8.31
N PRO A 38 0.74 9.18 7.18
CA PRO A 38 -0.55 9.85 7.12
C PRO A 38 -1.60 9.18 8.01
N SER A 39 -2.62 9.94 8.39
CA SER A 39 -3.72 9.37 9.16
C SER A 39 -4.62 8.50 8.27
N LEU A 40 -5.41 7.64 8.90
CA LEU A 40 -6.37 6.80 8.18
C LEU A 40 -7.34 7.65 7.37
N GLU A 41 -7.86 8.73 7.95
CA GLU A 41 -8.79 9.63 7.28
C GLU A 41 -8.21 10.27 6.03
N GLU A 42 -6.96 10.72 6.10
CA GLU A 42 -6.28 11.27 4.94
C GLU A 42 -6.17 10.24 3.83
N LEU A 43 -5.80 9.01 4.17
CA LEU A 43 -5.61 7.95 3.19
C LEU A 43 -6.92 7.54 2.53
N LEU A 44 -8.02 7.56 3.27
CA LEU A 44 -9.33 7.22 2.71
C LEU A 44 -9.83 8.24 1.69
N GLY A 45 -9.23 9.43 1.65
CA GLY A 45 -9.55 10.44 0.65
C GLY A 45 -8.92 10.22 -0.71
N TYR A 46 -7.97 9.31 -0.84
CA TYR A 46 -7.36 8.97 -2.12
C TYR A 46 -8.19 7.96 -2.90
N GLU A 47 -8.00 7.93 -4.22
CA GLU A 47 -8.60 6.86 -5.04
C GLU A 47 -7.86 5.55 -4.83
N ALA A 48 -6.54 5.63 -4.76
CA ALA A 48 -5.69 4.46 -4.54
C ALA A 48 -4.55 4.80 -3.57
N VAL A 49 -4.20 3.84 -2.73
CA VAL A 49 -3.03 3.91 -1.86
C VAL A 49 -2.16 2.71 -2.18
N ILE A 50 -0.89 2.95 -2.43
CA ILE A 50 0.07 1.93 -2.84
C ILE A 50 1.09 1.75 -1.73
N CYS A 51 1.33 0.52 -1.32
CA CYS A 51 2.28 0.21 -0.26
C CYS A 51 3.05 -1.06 -0.57
N ASP A 52 4.35 -1.05 -0.27
CA ASP A 52 5.14 -2.27 -0.31
C ASP A 52 4.64 -3.22 0.77
N GLU A 53 4.59 -4.51 0.43
CA GLU A 53 4.09 -5.53 1.34
C GLU A 53 5.01 -5.67 2.55
N VAL A 54 4.44 -5.46 3.75
CA VAL A 54 5.17 -5.59 4.99
C VAL A 54 5.39 -7.07 5.28
N GLY A 55 6.61 -7.44 5.58
CA GLY A 55 6.96 -8.84 5.82
C GLY A 55 7.72 -9.47 4.66
N CYS A 56 7.75 -8.83 3.49
CA CYS A 56 8.56 -9.27 2.37
C CYS A 56 9.97 -8.70 2.50
N GLY A 57 10.97 -9.56 2.61
CA GLY A 57 12.36 -9.17 2.68
C GLY A 57 12.97 -9.34 4.07
N VAL A 58 14.13 -8.75 4.26
CA VAL A 58 14.93 -8.91 5.48
C VAL A 58 14.33 -8.09 6.61
N VAL A 59 14.21 -8.69 7.80
CA VAL A 59 13.76 -7.98 8.99
C VAL A 59 14.84 -6.98 9.40
N PRO A 60 14.52 -5.69 9.59
CA PRO A 60 15.49 -4.69 10.01
C PRO A 60 16.08 -4.99 11.36
N VAL A 61 17.37 -4.74 11.52
CA VAL A 61 18.07 -4.92 12.79
C VAL A 61 17.78 -3.78 13.76
N GLU A 62 17.69 -2.56 13.25
CA GLU A 62 17.45 -1.38 14.07
C GLU A 62 16.04 -1.36 14.68
N PRO A 63 15.92 -1.12 16.01
CA PRO A 63 14.60 -1.07 16.65
C PRO A 63 13.67 -0.03 16.07
N ALA A 64 14.18 1.16 15.69
CA ALA A 64 13.36 2.21 15.08
C ALA A 64 12.76 1.78 13.73
N GLN A 65 13.54 1.09 12.91
CA GLN A 65 13.07 0.58 11.62
C GLN A 65 12.03 -0.52 11.80
N ARG A 66 12.21 -1.39 12.80
CA ARG A 66 11.23 -2.43 13.12
C ARG A 66 9.92 -1.83 13.61
N ALA A 67 10.00 -0.81 14.48
CA ALA A 67 8.82 -0.13 14.99
C ALA A 67 8.04 0.54 13.85
N ARG A 68 8.74 1.17 12.91
CA ARG A 68 8.12 1.77 11.74
C ARG A 68 7.44 0.74 10.85
N ARG A 69 8.12 -0.38 10.61
CA ARG A 69 7.56 -1.48 9.83
C ARG A 69 6.26 -2.01 10.43
N GLU A 70 6.25 -2.17 11.76
CA GLU A 70 5.04 -2.58 12.47
C GLU A 70 3.93 -1.53 12.35
N ALA A 71 4.28 -0.24 12.45
CA ALA A 71 3.30 0.85 12.31
C ALA A 71 2.68 0.84 10.93
N VAL A 72 3.48 0.68 9.88
CA VAL A 72 2.99 0.57 8.50
C VAL A 72 2.08 -0.64 8.36
N GLY A 73 2.48 -1.79 8.91
CA GLY A 73 1.68 -3.01 8.84
C GLY A 73 0.32 -2.85 9.50
N ARG A 74 0.28 -2.22 10.69
CA ARG A 74 -0.98 -1.96 11.38
C ARG A 74 -1.87 -1.01 10.59
N LEU A 75 -1.27 0.03 10.00
CA LEU A 75 -2.01 0.99 9.18
C LEU A 75 -2.60 0.29 7.96
N CYS A 76 -1.83 -0.56 7.29
CA CYS A 76 -2.32 -1.33 6.15
C CYS A 76 -3.49 -2.23 6.52
N CYS A 77 -3.47 -2.85 7.71
CA CYS A 77 -4.60 -3.65 8.16
C CYS A 77 -5.86 -2.81 8.32
N ARG A 78 -5.75 -1.62 8.88
CA ARG A 78 -6.88 -0.70 9.03
C ARG A 78 -7.39 -0.22 7.67
N LEU A 79 -6.48 0.07 6.76
CA LEU A 79 -6.84 0.47 5.40
C LEU A 79 -7.58 -0.66 4.68
N ALA A 80 -7.12 -1.89 4.82
CA ALA A 80 -7.75 -3.04 4.19
C ALA A 80 -9.19 -3.24 4.69
N GLU A 81 -9.44 -2.99 5.98
CA GLU A 81 -10.79 -3.08 6.54
C GLU A 81 -11.73 -2.03 5.94
N ARG A 82 -11.23 -0.83 5.68
CA ARG A 82 -12.04 0.30 5.21
C ARG A 82 -12.06 0.44 3.70
N ALA A 83 -11.10 -0.14 2.99
CA ALA A 83 -11.02 -0.04 1.54
C ALA A 83 -12.18 -0.79 0.87
N GLU A 84 -12.66 -0.25 -0.24
CA GLU A 84 -13.66 -0.92 -1.07
C GLU A 84 -13.07 -2.14 -1.76
N ARG A 85 -11.77 -2.06 -2.07
CA ARG A 85 -11.07 -3.10 -2.80
C ARG A 85 -9.62 -3.17 -2.33
N VAL A 86 -9.11 -4.38 -2.21
CA VAL A 86 -7.70 -4.63 -1.88
C VAL A 86 -7.14 -5.60 -2.90
N GLU A 87 -6.04 -5.23 -3.54
CA GLU A 87 -5.37 -6.09 -4.51
C GLU A 87 -3.89 -6.24 -4.19
N ARG A 88 -3.40 -7.44 -4.38
CA ARG A 88 -1.98 -7.75 -4.26
C ARG A 88 -1.42 -7.95 -5.66
N ILE A 89 -0.30 -7.28 -5.95
CA ILE A 89 0.37 -7.43 -7.24
C ILE A 89 1.63 -8.28 -7.06
N PHE A 90 1.68 -9.36 -7.81
CA PHE A 90 2.82 -10.27 -7.81
C PHE A 90 3.28 -10.46 -9.24
N CYS A 91 4.51 -10.05 -9.56
CA CYS A 91 5.07 -10.12 -10.92
C CYS A 91 4.13 -9.51 -11.96
N GLY A 92 3.55 -8.34 -11.65
CA GLY A 92 2.63 -7.66 -12.54
C GLY A 92 1.22 -8.24 -12.60
N LEU A 93 0.96 -9.35 -11.90
CA LEU A 93 -0.33 -10.04 -11.93
C LEU A 93 -1.15 -9.66 -10.69
N PRO A 94 -2.41 -9.22 -10.89
CA PRO A 94 -3.25 -8.86 -9.76
C PRO A 94 -3.89 -10.06 -9.10
N MET A 95 -4.01 -9.99 -7.78
CA MET A 95 -4.74 -10.95 -6.97
C MET A 95 -5.72 -10.17 -6.10
N VAL A 96 -7.00 -10.36 -6.30
CA VAL A 96 -8.03 -9.64 -5.53
C VAL A 96 -8.16 -10.29 -4.16
N LEU A 97 -7.88 -9.52 -3.10
CA LEU A 97 -8.00 -9.96 -1.72
C LEU A 97 -9.34 -9.54 -1.12
N LYS A 98 -9.88 -8.42 -1.58
CA LYS A 98 -11.17 -7.91 -1.15
C LYS A 98 -11.80 -7.15 -2.31
N ASP A 99 -13.05 -7.39 -2.55
CA ASP A 99 -13.79 -6.78 -3.66
C ASP A 99 -15.09 -6.13 -3.17
#